data_cc924f1634e656151a591fc0f5b1263e
#
_entry.id   cc924f1634e656151a591fc0f5b1263e
#
_cell.length_a   1.000
_cell.length_b   1.000
_cell.length_c   1.000
_cell.angle_alpha   90.00
_cell.angle_beta   90.00
_cell.angle_gamma   90.00
#
_symmetry.space_group_name_H-M   'P 1'
#
loop_
_entity.id
_entity.type
_entity.pdbx_description
1 polymer ?
#
loop_
_entity_poly.entity_id
_entity_poly.type
_entity_poly.pdbx_seq_one_letter_code
_entity_poly.pdbx_strand_id
1 'polypeptide(L)'
;MKNTANIRQTFLNYFEKNDHEIVHSSPLVPINDPTLMFVNAGMVPFKNYFEGNEVPDFLKATSSQKCVRAGGKHNDLDNVGHTTRHLTFFEMLGNFSFGEYFKEEAIKLAWDLLTKEFDISPDKLLVTVFNEDNEAEEIWKKISGFSNNKIIKISTEDNFWSMGDVGPCGPCSEIFFDHGDSVDGGPPGSKNEDGDRFVEIWNLVFMQYLQHANSNKTPLPKPSIDTGMGLERISTVLQLSLIHI
;
A
#
# COMPACT_ATOMS: atom_id res chain seq x y z
N MET A 1 -19.44 -15.96 -3.37
CA MET A 1 -19.24 -14.50 -3.25
C MET A 1 -18.19 -14.27 -2.18
N LYS A 2 -17.06 -13.64 -2.50
CA LYS A 2 -16.01 -13.33 -1.51
C LYS A 2 -16.52 -12.20 -0.63
N ASN A 3 -16.87 -12.46 0.62
CA ASN A 3 -17.22 -11.40 1.57
C ASN A 3 -15.96 -10.77 2.17
N THR A 4 -16.07 -9.60 2.77
CA THR A 4 -14.96 -8.82 3.35
C THR A 4 -14.16 -9.62 4.39
N ALA A 5 -14.84 -10.42 5.22
CA ALA A 5 -14.16 -11.28 6.20
C ALA A 5 -13.27 -12.35 5.53
N ASN A 6 -13.77 -12.97 4.45
CA ASN A 6 -12.99 -13.95 3.69
C ASN A 6 -11.80 -13.31 2.97
N ILE A 7 -11.97 -12.10 2.42
CA ILE A 7 -10.89 -11.36 1.76
C ILE A 7 -9.78 -11.05 2.75
N ARG A 8 -10.13 -10.51 3.93
CA ARG A 8 -9.19 -10.26 5.03
C ARG A 8 -8.43 -11.54 5.41
N GLN A 9 -9.15 -12.63 5.62
CA GLN A 9 -8.54 -13.89 6.04
C GLN A 9 -7.67 -14.50 4.95
N THR A 10 -8.06 -14.39 3.67
CA THR A 10 -7.23 -14.85 2.54
C THR A 10 -5.91 -14.10 2.51
N PHE A 11 -5.93 -12.77 2.67
CA PHE A 11 -4.72 -11.95 2.73
C PHE A 11 -3.79 -12.42 3.87
N LEU A 12 -4.30 -12.49 5.09
CA LEU A 12 -3.51 -12.87 6.27
C LEU A 12 -2.94 -14.28 6.13
N ASN A 13 -3.76 -15.26 5.73
CA ASN A 13 -3.32 -16.64 5.54
C ASN A 13 -2.30 -16.80 4.42
N TYR A 14 -2.41 -15.98 3.35
CA TYR A 14 -1.43 -16.00 2.26
C TYR A 14 -0.05 -15.59 2.77
N PHE A 15 0.02 -14.49 3.53
CA PHE A 15 1.29 -14.03 4.08
C PHE A 15 1.81 -14.92 5.21
N GLU A 16 0.94 -15.50 6.05
CA GLU A 16 1.32 -16.50 7.04
C GLU A 16 2.01 -17.72 6.39
N LYS A 17 1.46 -18.22 5.25
CA LYS A 17 2.07 -19.31 4.46
C LYS A 17 3.42 -18.92 3.84
N ASN A 18 3.72 -17.63 3.75
CA ASN A 18 4.99 -17.09 3.30
C ASN A 18 5.84 -16.58 4.48
N ASP A 19 5.68 -17.20 5.65
CA ASP A 19 6.45 -17.01 6.88
C ASP A 19 6.35 -15.60 7.49
N HIS A 20 5.22 -14.92 7.34
CA HIS A 20 4.93 -13.66 8.02
C HIS A 20 4.16 -13.93 9.32
N GLU A 21 4.57 -13.29 10.40
CA GLU A 21 3.82 -13.31 11.67
C GLU A 21 2.52 -12.50 11.52
N ILE A 22 1.39 -13.10 11.90
CA ILE A 22 0.11 -12.37 11.94
C ILE A 22 0.07 -11.50 13.19
N VAL A 23 0.13 -10.19 13.00
CA VAL A 23 0.06 -9.20 14.08
C VAL A 23 -1.33 -8.59 14.14
N HIS A 24 -1.94 -8.62 15.33
CA HIS A 24 -3.25 -8.02 15.55
C HIS A 24 -3.24 -6.51 15.39
N SER A 25 -4.39 -5.94 14.95
CA SER A 25 -4.57 -4.50 14.87
C SER A 25 -4.28 -3.82 16.21
N SER A 26 -3.40 -2.83 16.19
CA SER A 26 -3.18 -1.95 17.33
C SER A 26 -4.40 -1.07 17.61
N PRO A 27 -4.55 -0.54 18.83
CA PRO A 27 -5.55 0.49 19.12
C PRO A 27 -5.45 1.68 18.19
N LEU A 28 -6.57 2.28 17.81
CA LEU A 28 -6.61 3.46 16.92
C LEU A 28 -5.89 4.66 17.50
N VAL A 29 -5.94 4.85 18.81
CA VAL A 29 -5.19 5.90 19.52
C VAL A 29 -3.82 5.33 19.88
N PRO A 30 -2.72 5.84 19.29
CA PRO A 30 -1.38 5.36 19.60
C PRO A 30 -1.05 5.65 21.08
N ILE A 31 -0.53 4.65 21.79
CA ILE A 31 -0.28 4.77 23.25
C ILE A 31 0.95 5.66 23.53
N ASN A 32 1.96 5.66 22.66
CA ASN A 32 3.25 6.31 22.91
C ASN A 32 3.75 7.17 21.74
N ASP A 33 2.88 7.60 20.85
CA ASP A 33 3.25 8.49 19.73
C ASP A 33 2.50 9.82 19.83
N PRO A 34 3.13 10.88 20.37
CA PRO A 34 2.49 12.20 20.48
C PRO A 34 2.38 12.92 19.13
N THR A 35 2.94 12.38 18.06
CA THR A 35 2.91 12.98 16.72
C THR A 35 1.67 12.62 15.93
N LEU A 36 0.93 11.59 16.37
CA LEU A 36 -0.28 11.10 15.70
C LEU A 36 -1.47 11.07 16.67
N MET A 37 -2.59 11.64 16.24
CA MET A 37 -3.85 11.52 16.96
C MET A 37 -4.45 10.12 16.80
N PHE A 38 -4.38 9.56 15.59
CA PHE A 38 -4.87 8.23 15.26
C PHE A 38 -3.85 7.47 14.40
N VAL A 39 -3.88 6.15 14.47
CA VAL A 39 -3.18 5.29 13.53
C VAL A 39 -3.83 5.48 12.15
N ASN A 40 -3.06 5.96 11.19
CA ASN A 40 -3.52 6.32 9.84
C ASN A 40 -2.95 5.44 8.72
N ALA A 41 -2.05 4.50 9.06
CA ALA A 41 -1.44 3.55 8.14
C ALA A 41 -1.06 2.26 8.86
N GLY A 42 -0.96 1.17 8.10
CA GLY A 42 -0.62 -0.16 8.63
C GLY A 42 0.77 -0.24 9.26
N MET A 43 1.71 0.60 8.81
CA MET A 43 3.08 0.63 9.29
C MET A 43 3.26 1.33 10.65
N VAL A 44 2.31 2.16 11.08
CA VAL A 44 2.46 2.98 12.30
C VAL A 44 2.83 2.16 13.54
N PRO A 45 2.22 0.99 13.81
CA PRO A 45 2.62 0.15 14.95
C PRO A 45 4.05 -0.39 14.87
N PHE A 46 4.65 -0.40 13.68
CA PHE A 46 5.99 -0.94 13.40
C PHE A 46 7.07 0.13 13.21
N LYS A 47 6.72 1.42 13.41
CA LYS A 47 7.61 2.56 13.18
C LYS A 47 9.00 2.34 13.78
N ASN A 48 9.06 1.96 15.06
CA ASN A 48 10.32 1.75 15.78
C ASN A 48 11.19 0.64 15.18
N TYR A 49 10.57 -0.38 14.56
CA TYR A 49 11.29 -1.45 13.88
C TYR A 49 11.96 -0.96 12.60
N PHE A 50 11.25 -0.13 11.80
CA PHE A 50 11.82 0.50 10.60
C PHE A 50 12.96 1.46 10.93
N GLU A 51 12.82 2.22 12.00
CA GLU A 51 13.85 3.18 12.46
C GLU A 51 15.04 2.50 13.14
N GLY A 52 14.91 1.21 13.49
CA GLY A 52 15.93 0.45 14.23
C GLY A 52 16.00 0.80 15.72
N ASN A 53 14.99 1.49 16.25
CA ASN A 53 14.89 1.84 17.68
C ASN A 53 14.52 0.62 18.54
N GLU A 54 13.84 -0.35 17.93
CA GLU A 54 13.49 -1.62 18.56
C GLU A 54 13.81 -2.78 17.60
N VAL A 55 14.16 -3.92 18.16
CA VAL A 55 14.41 -5.16 17.40
C VAL A 55 13.16 -6.03 17.52
N PRO A 56 12.45 -6.32 16.43
CA PRO A 56 11.30 -7.23 16.48
C PRO A 56 11.72 -8.67 16.74
N ASP A 57 10.84 -9.44 17.37
CA ASP A 57 11.01 -10.90 17.53
C ASP A 57 10.79 -11.67 16.21
N PHE A 58 10.30 -10.98 15.18
CA PHE A 58 10.04 -11.50 13.83
C PHE A 58 10.58 -10.51 12.78
N LEU A 59 11.02 -11.03 11.64
CA LEU A 59 11.56 -10.20 10.54
C LEU A 59 10.52 -9.89 9.45
N LYS A 60 9.41 -10.63 9.44
CA LYS A 60 8.28 -10.45 8.52
C LYS A 60 6.97 -10.44 9.30
N ALA A 61 6.07 -9.54 8.95
CA ALA A 61 4.75 -9.45 9.58
C ALA A 61 3.65 -9.20 8.56
N THR A 62 2.43 -9.56 8.91
CA THR A 62 1.21 -9.19 8.20
C THR A 62 0.13 -8.77 9.18
N SER A 63 -0.69 -7.80 8.81
CA SER A 63 -1.78 -7.32 9.66
C SER A 63 -2.97 -6.80 8.85
N SER A 64 -4.12 -6.73 9.51
CA SER A 64 -5.27 -5.91 9.09
C SER A 64 -5.45 -4.81 10.12
N GLN A 65 -4.82 -3.67 9.89
CA GLN A 65 -4.78 -2.55 10.82
C GLN A 65 -5.99 -1.64 10.62
N LYS A 66 -6.72 -1.36 11.70
CA LYS A 66 -7.75 -0.32 11.72
C LYS A 66 -7.12 1.05 11.67
N CYS A 67 -7.58 1.90 10.75
CA CYS A 67 -7.01 3.21 10.48
C CYS A 67 -8.08 4.29 10.48
N VAL A 68 -7.68 5.52 10.87
CA VAL A 68 -8.48 6.74 10.74
C VAL A 68 -7.64 7.80 10.05
N ARG A 69 -8.18 8.40 8.97
CA ARG A 69 -7.60 9.53 8.25
C ARG A 69 -8.50 10.74 8.34
N ALA A 70 -8.40 11.46 9.46
CA ALA A 70 -9.23 12.60 9.81
C ALA A 70 -8.38 13.76 10.35
N GLY A 71 -7.31 14.10 9.63
CA GLY A 71 -6.38 15.18 9.96
C GLY A 71 -4.92 14.79 9.73
N GLY A 72 -4.01 15.78 9.80
CA GLY A 72 -2.59 15.58 9.55
C GLY A 72 -2.23 15.45 8.07
N LYS A 73 -1.07 14.84 7.78
CA LYS A 73 -0.53 14.73 6.42
C LYS A 73 -1.40 13.85 5.50
N HIS A 74 -1.97 12.78 6.05
CA HIS A 74 -2.89 11.88 5.32
C HIS A 74 -4.32 12.16 5.75
N ASN A 75 -4.87 13.29 5.33
CA ASN A 75 -6.22 13.71 5.66
C ASN A 75 -7.17 13.47 4.50
N ASP A 76 -8.15 12.58 4.68
CA ASP A 76 -9.15 12.26 3.67
C ASP A 76 -10.49 12.97 3.89
N LEU A 77 -10.63 13.81 4.93
CA LEU A 77 -11.92 14.41 5.32
C LEU A 77 -12.60 15.19 4.18
N ASP A 78 -11.82 15.91 3.39
CA ASP A 78 -12.36 16.71 2.28
C ASP A 78 -12.85 15.85 1.11
N ASN A 79 -12.42 14.61 1.06
CA ASN A 79 -12.76 13.65 0.00
C ASN A 79 -13.85 12.65 0.42
N VAL A 80 -14.06 12.47 1.73
CA VAL A 80 -15.09 11.54 2.25
C VAL A 80 -16.48 12.04 1.87
N GLY A 81 -17.25 11.16 1.24
CA GLY A 81 -18.59 11.49 0.72
C GLY A 81 -18.60 12.20 -0.65
N HIS A 82 -17.43 12.60 -1.18
CA HIS A 82 -17.28 13.18 -2.52
C HIS A 82 -16.66 12.18 -3.51
N THR A 83 -15.93 11.21 -3.04
CA THR A 83 -15.35 10.12 -3.84
C THR A 83 -15.82 8.77 -3.32
N THR A 84 -15.75 7.75 -4.16
CA THR A 84 -16.15 6.37 -3.81
C THR A 84 -15.07 5.62 -3.02
N ARG A 85 -13.84 6.14 -2.97
CA ARG A 85 -12.64 5.44 -2.48
C ARG A 85 -12.02 6.00 -1.20
N HIS A 86 -12.49 7.16 -0.68
CA HIS A 86 -11.98 7.75 0.55
C HIS A 86 -12.94 7.54 1.71
N LEU A 87 -12.40 7.04 2.82
CA LEU A 87 -13.13 6.68 4.02
C LEU A 87 -12.42 7.26 5.24
N THR A 88 -13.19 7.79 6.20
CA THR A 88 -12.62 8.29 7.47
C THR A 88 -12.01 7.13 8.27
N PHE A 89 -12.76 6.04 8.41
CA PHE A 89 -12.35 4.80 9.07
C PHE A 89 -12.31 3.66 8.05
N PHE A 90 -11.23 2.89 8.04
CA PHE A 90 -11.04 1.76 7.13
C PHE A 90 -10.06 0.74 7.72
N GLU A 91 -9.99 -0.44 7.12
CA GLU A 91 -8.95 -1.42 7.43
C GLU A 91 -7.88 -1.42 6.34
N MET A 92 -6.61 -1.36 6.76
CA MET A 92 -5.46 -1.47 5.87
C MET A 92 -4.82 -2.84 6.05
N LEU A 93 -4.88 -3.66 5.01
CA LEU A 93 -4.14 -4.92 4.92
C LEU A 93 -2.70 -4.60 4.56
N GLY A 94 -1.76 -5.13 5.32
CA GLY A 94 -0.34 -4.88 5.10
C GLY A 94 0.53 -6.10 5.28
N ASN A 95 1.60 -6.18 4.50
CA ASN A 95 2.73 -7.04 4.75
C ASN A 95 4.01 -6.21 4.87
N PHE A 96 4.87 -6.65 5.78
CA PHE A 96 6.03 -5.90 6.22
C PHE A 96 7.26 -6.80 6.22
N SER A 97 8.41 -6.23 5.85
CA SER A 97 9.72 -6.86 5.98
C SER A 97 10.68 -5.89 6.67
N PHE A 98 11.26 -6.31 7.76
CA PHE A 98 12.23 -5.53 8.53
C PHE A 98 13.66 -5.94 8.15
N GLY A 99 13.97 -5.79 6.83
CA GLY A 99 15.27 -6.12 6.27
C GLY A 99 15.49 -7.60 5.95
N GLU A 100 14.43 -8.40 5.85
CA GLU A 100 14.51 -9.82 5.45
C GLU A 100 14.41 -9.99 3.94
N TYR A 101 13.47 -9.29 3.31
CA TYR A 101 13.35 -9.22 1.85
C TYR A 101 13.09 -7.78 1.39
N PHE A 102 13.23 -7.55 0.09
CA PHE A 102 13.04 -6.23 -0.49
C PHE A 102 12.20 -6.30 -1.78
N LYS A 103 12.42 -5.41 -2.75
CA LYS A 103 11.54 -5.15 -3.90
C LYS A 103 11.10 -6.41 -4.67
N GLU A 104 12.05 -7.27 -5.06
CA GLU A 104 11.73 -8.41 -5.94
C GLU A 104 10.73 -9.38 -5.28
N GLU A 105 10.97 -9.72 -4.01
CA GLU A 105 10.05 -10.61 -3.28
C GLU A 105 8.73 -9.92 -2.94
N ALA A 106 8.76 -8.63 -2.55
CA ALA A 106 7.54 -7.86 -2.29
C ALA A 106 6.62 -7.80 -3.51
N ILE A 107 7.18 -7.47 -4.67
CA ILE A 107 6.45 -7.40 -5.94
C ILE A 107 5.92 -8.78 -6.34
N LYS A 108 6.74 -9.83 -6.19
CA LYS A 108 6.32 -11.20 -6.49
C LYS A 108 5.16 -11.65 -5.61
N LEU A 109 5.24 -11.42 -4.30
CA LEU A 109 4.17 -11.78 -3.36
C LEU A 109 2.88 -11.01 -3.68
N ALA A 110 2.98 -9.72 -3.98
CA ALA A 110 1.83 -8.92 -4.35
C ALA A 110 1.18 -9.42 -5.65
N TRP A 111 1.98 -9.68 -6.67
CA TRP A 111 1.48 -10.19 -7.94
C TRP A 111 0.80 -11.55 -7.81
N ASP A 112 1.41 -12.46 -7.08
CA ASP A 112 0.88 -13.80 -6.85
C ASP A 112 -0.44 -13.76 -6.04
N LEU A 113 -0.52 -12.92 -5.02
CA LEU A 113 -1.77 -12.75 -4.25
C LEU A 113 -2.91 -12.25 -5.14
N LEU A 114 -2.67 -11.19 -5.91
CA LEU A 114 -3.72 -10.60 -6.75
C LEU A 114 -4.17 -11.56 -7.86
N THR A 115 -3.24 -12.21 -8.55
CA THR A 115 -3.54 -12.98 -9.75
C THR A 115 -3.90 -14.45 -9.49
N LYS A 116 -3.38 -15.04 -8.39
CA LYS A 116 -3.60 -16.47 -8.08
C LYS A 116 -4.60 -16.69 -6.94
N GLU A 117 -4.51 -15.91 -5.85
CA GLU A 117 -5.40 -16.08 -4.70
C GLU A 117 -6.71 -15.30 -4.85
N PHE A 118 -6.62 -14.06 -5.33
CA PHE A 118 -7.80 -13.22 -5.58
C PHE A 118 -8.40 -13.43 -6.98
N ASP A 119 -7.68 -14.10 -7.89
CA ASP A 119 -8.11 -14.42 -9.24
C ASP A 119 -8.47 -13.17 -10.08
N ILE A 120 -7.68 -12.10 -9.90
CA ILE A 120 -7.82 -10.88 -10.70
C ILE A 120 -7.06 -11.06 -12.01
N SER A 121 -7.77 -10.84 -13.14
CA SER A 121 -7.13 -10.89 -14.46
C SER A 121 -6.01 -9.83 -14.58
N PRO A 122 -4.80 -10.21 -15.03
CA PRO A 122 -3.70 -9.26 -15.30
C PRO A 122 -4.09 -8.12 -16.24
N ASP A 123 -5.04 -8.36 -17.15
CA ASP A 123 -5.52 -7.33 -18.09
C ASP A 123 -6.21 -6.16 -17.40
N LYS A 124 -6.74 -6.40 -16.20
CA LYS A 124 -7.39 -5.39 -15.35
C LYS A 124 -6.42 -4.64 -14.44
N LEU A 125 -5.15 -5.01 -14.43
CA LEU A 125 -4.16 -4.40 -13.56
C LEU A 125 -3.24 -3.46 -14.34
N LEU A 126 -2.82 -2.41 -13.65
CA LEU A 126 -1.84 -1.41 -14.08
C LEU A 126 -0.98 -1.04 -12.86
N VAL A 127 0.26 -0.67 -13.08
CA VAL A 127 1.21 -0.36 -12.01
C VAL A 127 1.84 1.00 -12.26
N THR A 128 2.03 1.77 -11.19
CA THR A 128 2.90 2.95 -11.21
C THR A 128 4.20 2.66 -10.47
N VAL A 129 5.25 3.35 -10.88
CA VAL A 129 6.56 3.32 -10.22
C VAL A 129 7.12 4.75 -10.11
N PHE A 130 7.90 5.02 -9.07
CA PHE A 130 8.62 6.29 -9.00
C PHE A 130 9.56 6.44 -10.19
N ASN A 131 9.59 7.63 -10.79
CA ASN A 131 10.31 7.87 -12.05
C ASN A 131 11.79 7.50 -12.02
N GLU A 132 12.44 7.62 -10.87
CA GLU A 132 13.85 7.30 -10.69
C GLU A 132 14.08 5.83 -10.26
N ASP A 133 13.03 5.08 -9.94
CA ASP A 133 13.12 3.67 -9.50
C ASP A 133 13.09 2.70 -10.69
N ASN A 134 14.19 2.71 -11.46
CA ASN A 134 14.35 1.80 -12.60
C ASN A 134 14.42 0.33 -12.17
N GLU A 135 14.88 0.05 -10.94
CA GLU A 135 14.94 -1.31 -10.41
C GLU A 135 13.52 -1.89 -10.26
N ALA A 136 12.59 -1.15 -9.64
CA ALA A 136 11.20 -1.58 -9.51
C ALA A 136 10.53 -1.77 -10.88
N GLU A 137 10.79 -0.88 -11.84
CA GLU A 137 10.28 -1.02 -13.22
C GLU A 137 10.69 -2.35 -13.86
N GLU A 138 11.98 -2.67 -13.80
CA GLU A 138 12.50 -3.92 -14.40
C GLU A 138 11.99 -5.18 -13.67
N ILE A 139 11.85 -5.12 -12.35
CA ILE A 139 11.26 -6.21 -11.56
C ILE A 139 9.80 -6.42 -11.98
N TRP A 140 9.02 -5.35 -12.08
CA TRP A 140 7.63 -5.43 -12.54
C TRP A 140 7.52 -6.04 -13.93
N LYS A 141 8.33 -5.60 -14.90
CA LYS A 141 8.38 -6.21 -16.25
C LYS A 141 8.65 -7.71 -16.21
N LYS A 142 9.64 -8.11 -15.41
CA LYS A 142 10.05 -9.52 -15.26
C LYS A 142 8.93 -10.38 -14.65
N ILE A 143 8.25 -9.89 -13.62
CA ILE A 143 7.29 -10.68 -12.83
C ILE A 143 5.91 -10.69 -13.50
N SER A 144 5.41 -9.54 -13.91
CA SER A 144 4.05 -9.41 -14.48
C SER A 144 3.99 -9.73 -15.99
N GLY A 145 5.11 -9.60 -16.69
CA GLY A 145 5.15 -9.64 -18.16
C GLY A 145 4.56 -8.38 -18.80
N PHE A 146 4.33 -7.33 -18.04
CA PHE A 146 3.75 -6.08 -18.54
C PHE A 146 4.69 -5.37 -19.51
N SER A 147 4.09 -4.82 -20.56
CA SER A 147 4.74 -3.85 -21.44
C SER A 147 4.69 -2.44 -20.81
N ASN A 148 5.48 -1.53 -21.35
CA ASN A 148 5.66 -0.17 -20.81
C ASN A 148 4.35 0.64 -20.69
N ASN A 149 3.30 0.30 -21.43
CA ASN A 149 2.02 0.97 -21.34
C ASN A 149 1.20 0.59 -20.09
N LYS A 150 1.60 -0.45 -19.36
CA LYS A 150 0.99 -0.90 -18.10
C LYS A 150 1.87 -0.64 -16.87
N ILE A 151 3.06 -0.10 -17.07
CA ILE A 151 3.96 0.36 -16.00
C ILE A 151 4.22 1.85 -16.26
N ILE A 152 3.58 2.70 -15.47
CA ILE A 152 3.61 4.14 -15.63
C ILE A 152 4.61 4.75 -14.65
N LYS A 153 5.53 5.56 -15.16
CA LYS A 153 6.47 6.33 -14.33
C LYS A 153 5.84 7.62 -13.86
N ILE A 154 5.83 7.82 -12.55
CA ILE A 154 5.31 9.02 -11.90
C ILE A 154 6.48 9.80 -11.28
N SER A 155 6.58 11.09 -11.59
CA SER A 155 7.65 11.96 -11.10
C SER A 155 7.25 12.81 -9.89
N THR A 156 6.00 12.78 -9.50
CA THR A 156 5.45 13.49 -8.35
C THR A 156 5.68 12.71 -7.05
N GLU A 157 5.32 13.31 -5.92
CA GLU A 157 5.39 12.66 -4.61
C GLU A 157 4.39 11.51 -4.45
N ASP A 158 3.47 11.30 -5.39
CA ASP A 158 2.48 10.22 -5.33
C ASP A 158 3.15 8.83 -5.26
N ASN A 159 4.26 8.65 -5.99
CA ASN A 159 5.06 7.42 -5.91
C ASN A 159 6.32 7.55 -5.03
N PHE A 160 6.32 8.51 -4.09
CA PHE A 160 7.34 8.59 -3.04
C PHE A 160 6.68 8.79 -1.67
N TRP A 161 6.43 7.71 -0.97
CA TRP A 161 5.71 7.74 0.29
C TRP A 161 6.61 8.18 1.46
N SER A 162 6.04 8.97 2.38
CA SER A 162 6.67 9.33 3.64
C SER A 162 5.64 9.32 4.78
N MET A 163 6.06 8.84 5.95
CA MET A 163 5.19 8.75 7.13
C MET A 163 4.69 10.13 7.59
N GLY A 164 5.55 11.14 7.46
CA GLY A 164 5.29 12.53 7.85
C GLY A 164 6.46 13.42 7.43
N ASP A 165 6.59 14.58 8.10
CA ASP A 165 7.73 15.48 7.91
C ASP A 165 9.02 14.86 8.44
N VAL A 166 8.89 13.93 9.37
CA VAL A 166 9.98 13.15 9.97
C VAL A 166 9.56 11.69 10.04
N GLY A 167 10.46 10.77 9.65
CA GLY A 167 10.21 9.34 9.72
C GLY A 167 10.65 8.56 8.49
N PRO A 168 10.38 7.26 8.44
CA PRO A 168 10.72 6.41 7.31
C PRO A 168 10.04 6.86 6.04
N CYS A 169 10.76 6.75 4.92
CA CYS A 169 10.25 7.09 3.60
C CYS A 169 10.98 6.32 2.49
N GLY A 170 10.40 6.31 1.29
CA GLY A 170 10.99 5.69 0.13
C GLY A 170 10.10 5.71 -1.10
N PRO A 171 10.65 5.36 -2.27
CA PRO A 171 9.85 5.20 -3.48
C PRO A 171 8.83 4.09 -3.30
N CYS A 172 7.74 4.17 -4.02
CA CYS A 172 6.71 3.14 -3.98
C CYS A 172 6.20 2.77 -5.37
N SER A 173 5.56 1.62 -5.43
CA SER A 173 4.78 1.15 -6.56
C SER A 173 3.33 1.01 -6.15
N GLU A 174 2.43 1.60 -6.91
CA GLU A 174 1.01 1.45 -6.69
C GLU A 174 0.41 0.52 -7.73
N ILE A 175 -0.52 -0.31 -7.32
CA ILE A 175 -1.24 -1.23 -8.19
C ILE A 175 -2.66 -0.72 -8.32
N PHE A 176 -3.10 -0.52 -9.56
CA PHE A 176 -4.43 -0.02 -9.90
C PHE A 176 -5.26 -1.11 -10.56
N PHE A 177 -6.56 -1.06 -10.30
CA PHE A 177 -7.56 -1.85 -11.01
C PHE A 177 -8.29 -0.99 -12.03
N ASP A 178 -8.37 -1.45 -13.29
CA ASP A 178 -9.12 -0.81 -14.37
C ASP A 178 -10.55 -1.37 -14.43
N HIS A 179 -11.53 -0.57 -14.06
CA HIS A 179 -12.96 -0.91 -14.15
C HIS A 179 -13.46 -0.98 -15.59
N GLY A 180 -12.68 -0.50 -16.56
CA GLY A 180 -13.00 -0.54 -17.98
C GLY A 180 -13.66 0.73 -18.50
N ASP A 181 -13.84 0.78 -19.81
CA ASP A 181 -14.24 1.98 -20.57
C ASP A 181 -15.65 2.52 -20.25
N SER A 182 -16.46 1.77 -19.51
CA SER A 182 -17.79 2.21 -19.07
C SER A 182 -17.75 3.13 -17.84
N VAL A 183 -16.58 3.27 -17.20
CA VAL A 183 -16.37 4.14 -16.04
C VAL A 183 -15.48 5.30 -16.46
N ASP A 184 -15.87 6.51 -16.10
CA ASP A 184 -15.10 7.70 -16.41
C ASP A 184 -13.77 7.74 -15.62
N GLY A 185 -12.71 8.21 -16.30
CA GLY A 185 -11.39 8.38 -15.71
C GLY A 185 -10.28 7.99 -16.67
N GLY A 186 -9.08 8.48 -16.39
CA GLY A 186 -7.85 8.17 -17.10
C GLY A 186 -6.86 7.41 -16.23
N PRO A 187 -5.81 6.83 -16.84
CA PRO A 187 -4.76 6.18 -16.07
C PRO A 187 -4.00 7.19 -15.21
N PRO A 188 -3.33 6.74 -14.14
CA PRO A 188 -2.47 7.58 -13.29
C PRO A 188 -1.50 8.42 -14.12
N GLY A 189 -1.27 9.67 -13.71
CA GLY A 189 -0.46 10.65 -14.44
C GLY A 189 -1.16 11.31 -15.63
N SER A 190 -2.41 10.96 -15.93
CA SER A 190 -3.20 11.60 -16.98
C SER A 190 -4.05 12.76 -16.45
N LYS A 191 -4.55 13.60 -17.38
CA LYS A 191 -5.39 14.76 -17.01
C LYS A 191 -6.69 14.39 -16.27
N ASN A 192 -7.19 13.16 -16.47
CA ASN A 192 -8.46 12.68 -15.93
C ASN A 192 -8.24 11.54 -14.90
N GLU A 193 -7.11 11.52 -14.23
CA GLU A 193 -6.76 10.47 -13.25
C GLU A 193 -7.67 10.46 -12.01
N ASP A 194 -8.30 11.56 -11.67
CA ASP A 194 -9.23 11.67 -10.54
C ASP A 194 -10.54 10.89 -10.71
N GLY A 195 -10.80 10.36 -11.90
CA GLY A 195 -12.00 9.56 -12.17
C GLY A 195 -11.98 8.19 -11.47
N ASP A 196 -13.12 7.52 -11.50
CA ASP A 196 -13.32 6.24 -10.78
C ASP A 196 -12.93 4.99 -11.61
N ARG A 197 -12.42 5.17 -12.84
CA ARG A 197 -12.03 4.04 -13.70
C ARG A 197 -10.81 3.29 -13.15
N PHE A 198 -9.75 4.01 -12.81
CA PHE A 198 -8.52 3.44 -12.29
C PHE A 198 -8.46 3.65 -10.78
N VAL A 199 -8.67 2.60 -10.02
CA VAL A 199 -8.66 2.67 -8.56
C VAL A 199 -7.39 2.02 -8.03
N GLU A 200 -6.58 2.80 -7.29
CA GLU A 200 -5.47 2.26 -6.52
C GLU A 200 -6.00 1.26 -5.50
N ILE A 201 -5.54 0.02 -5.60
CA ILE A 201 -5.93 -1.07 -4.69
C ILE A 201 -4.82 -1.44 -3.72
N TRP A 202 -3.56 -1.18 -4.04
CA TRP A 202 -2.43 -1.55 -3.20
C TRP A 202 -1.23 -0.63 -3.43
N ASN A 203 -0.60 -0.16 -2.37
CA ASN A 203 0.65 0.58 -2.40
C ASN A 203 1.77 -0.29 -1.79
N LEU A 204 2.88 -0.48 -2.51
CA LEU A 204 4.08 -1.17 -2.06
C LEU A 204 5.18 -0.14 -1.83
N VAL A 205 5.51 0.12 -0.58
CA VAL A 205 6.52 1.12 -0.21
C VAL A 205 7.86 0.45 0.05
N PHE A 206 8.88 0.92 -0.66
CA PHE A 206 10.27 0.47 -0.54
C PHE A 206 11.02 1.40 0.41
N MET A 207 10.88 1.16 1.72
CA MET A 207 11.47 1.97 2.77
C MET A 207 12.98 1.92 2.72
N GLN A 208 13.62 3.03 2.35
CA GLN A 208 15.07 3.13 2.17
C GLN A 208 15.70 4.23 3.01
N TYR A 209 14.90 5.24 3.38
CA TYR A 209 15.41 6.46 3.99
C TYR A 209 14.65 6.82 5.26
N LEU A 210 15.37 7.53 6.15
CA LEU A 210 14.81 8.28 7.26
C LEU A 210 14.85 9.77 6.89
N GLN A 211 13.71 10.42 6.80
CA GLN A 211 13.59 11.86 6.61
C GLN A 211 13.69 12.58 7.96
N HIS A 212 14.50 13.62 8.02
CA HIS A 212 14.72 14.47 9.20
C HIS A 212 13.95 15.79 9.07
N ALA A 213 13.77 16.50 10.19
CA ALA A 213 13.03 17.78 10.24
C ALA A 213 13.57 18.87 9.30
N ASN A 214 14.83 18.79 8.88
CA ASN A 214 15.46 19.68 7.91
C ASN A 214 15.31 19.19 6.45
N SER A 215 14.42 18.24 6.18
CA SER A 215 14.19 17.59 4.91
C SER A 215 15.37 16.77 4.37
N ASN A 216 16.47 16.65 5.11
CA ASN A 216 17.55 15.73 4.76
C ASN A 216 17.10 14.28 4.94
N LYS A 217 17.57 13.40 4.05
CA LYS A 217 17.31 11.96 4.11
C LYS A 217 18.61 11.20 4.38
N THR A 218 18.57 10.27 5.32
CA THR A 218 19.67 9.32 5.58
C THR A 218 19.19 7.90 5.30
N PRO A 219 20.04 6.97 4.85
CA PRO A 219 19.64 5.58 4.69
C PRO A 219 19.11 5.00 6.01
N LEU A 220 18.05 4.18 5.91
CA LEU A 220 17.63 3.33 7.02
C LEU A 220 18.70 2.29 7.36
N PRO A 221 18.73 1.76 8.59
CA PRO A 221 19.66 0.69 8.99
C PRO A 221 19.59 -0.53 8.05
N LYS A 222 18.40 -0.83 7.57
CA LYS A 222 18.13 -1.87 6.57
C LYS A 222 16.99 -1.42 5.63
N PRO A 223 17.12 -1.65 4.31
CA PRO A 223 15.98 -1.52 3.40
C PRO A 223 14.85 -2.44 3.86
N SER A 224 13.66 -1.91 3.90
CA SER A 224 12.50 -2.58 4.48
C SER A 224 11.28 -2.44 3.56
N ILE A 225 10.28 -3.29 3.77
CA ILE A 225 9.02 -3.26 3.02
C ILE A 225 7.88 -2.88 3.94
N ASP A 226 7.10 -1.92 3.49
CA ASP A 226 5.77 -1.59 3.99
C ASP A 226 4.77 -1.68 2.85
N THR A 227 3.61 -2.27 3.07
CA THR A 227 2.54 -2.26 2.06
C THR A 227 1.20 -1.92 2.68
N GLY A 228 0.33 -1.29 1.89
CA GLY A 228 -1.02 -0.92 2.31
C GLY A 228 -2.05 -1.17 1.22
N MET A 229 -2.96 -2.14 1.46
CA MET A 229 -4.12 -2.43 0.65
C MET A 229 -5.39 -2.05 1.43
N GLY A 230 -6.21 -1.15 0.89
CA GLY A 230 -7.52 -0.85 1.49
C GLY A 230 -8.45 -2.06 1.39
N LEU A 231 -8.85 -2.63 2.54
CA LEU A 231 -9.75 -3.79 2.56
C LEU A 231 -11.06 -3.48 1.84
N GLU A 232 -11.61 -2.29 2.04
CA GLU A 232 -12.84 -1.84 1.42
C GLU A 232 -12.68 -1.71 -0.10
N ARG A 233 -11.56 -1.13 -0.57
CA ARG A 233 -11.26 -1.00 -2.01
C ARG A 233 -11.15 -2.35 -2.69
N ILE A 234 -10.35 -3.26 -2.18
CA ILE A 234 -10.21 -4.59 -2.77
C ILE A 234 -11.51 -5.41 -2.66
N SER A 235 -12.30 -5.21 -1.61
CA SER A 235 -13.61 -5.86 -1.50
C SER A 235 -14.56 -5.40 -2.61
N THR A 236 -14.57 -4.11 -2.93
CA THR A 236 -15.37 -3.54 -4.02
C THR A 236 -14.99 -4.18 -5.36
N VAL A 237 -13.70 -4.24 -5.66
CA VAL A 237 -13.18 -4.86 -6.89
C VAL A 237 -13.58 -6.33 -7.00
N LEU A 238 -13.40 -7.11 -5.93
CA LEU A 238 -13.67 -8.55 -5.94
C LEU A 238 -15.17 -8.90 -5.93
N GLN A 239 -16.01 -7.98 -5.48
CA GLN A 239 -17.46 -8.12 -5.49
C GLN A 239 -18.11 -7.52 -6.74
N LEU A 240 -17.33 -6.87 -7.60
CA LEU A 240 -17.81 -6.14 -8.79
C LEU A 240 -18.89 -5.11 -8.45
N SER A 241 -18.76 -4.47 -7.29
CA SER A 241 -19.77 -3.54 -6.79
C SER A 241 -19.12 -2.23 -6.35
N LEU A 242 -19.31 -1.18 -7.11
CA LEU A 242 -18.98 0.21 -6.72
C LEU A 242 -20.01 0.80 -5.74
N ILE A 243 -21.12 0.09 -5.46
CA ILE A 243 -22.30 0.63 -4.77
C ILE A 243 -22.47 0.09 -3.34
N HIS A 244 -21.76 -0.93 -2.92
CA HIS A 244 -22.04 -1.67 -1.69
C HIS A 244 -20.91 -1.62 -0.65
N ILE A 245 -20.37 -0.44 -0.44
CA ILE A 245 -19.55 -0.19 0.74
C ILE A 245 -20.30 0.70 1.71
#